data_99cf74d3c487154bfb66bcbf3ddfc1a5
#
_entry.id   99cf74d3c487154bfb66bcbf3ddfc1a5
#
_cell.length_a   1.000
_cell.length_b   1.000
_cell.length_c   1.000
_cell.angle_alpha   90.00
_cell.angle_beta   90.00
_cell.angle_gamma   90.00
#
_symmetry.space_group_name_H-M   'P 1'
#
loop_
_entity.id
_entity.type
_entity.pdbx_description
1 polymer ?
#
loop_
_entity_poly.entity_id
_entity_poly.type
_entity_poly.pdbx_seq_one_letter_code
_entity_poly.pdbx_strand_id
1 'polypeptide(L)'
;MKTITTTELEALLQADDSLNLIDVRETDEYAGGHIKQAKNVPLSEFGAKVDELDRSKPIHVICAAGGRSMNASAYLDSLGFDVTNVDGGMMSWQGEVE
;
A
#
# COMPACT_ATOMS: atom_id res chain seq x y z
N MET A 1 1.03 13.59 -4.84
CA MET A 1 1.29 12.41 -4.01
C MET A 1 1.43 12.81 -2.55
N LYS A 2 0.81 12.07 -1.66
CA LYS A 2 0.87 12.30 -0.22
C LYS A 2 1.69 11.22 0.47
N THR A 3 2.12 11.49 1.70
CA THR A 3 2.84 10.51 2.52
C THR A 3 2.26 10.53 3.93
N ILE A 4 2.00 9.34 4.48
CA ILE A 4 1.51 9.21 5.85
C ILE A 4 2.40 8.20 6.60
N THR A 5 2.30 8.22 7.93
CA THR A 5 2.99 7.25 8.78
C THR A 5 2.13 5.99 8.95
N THR A 6 2.72 4.92 9.47
CA THR A 6 1.98 3.70 9.80
C THR A 6 0.95 3.94 10.91
N THR A 7 1.24 4.85 11.85
CA THR A 7 0.29 5.22 12.90
C THR A 7 -0.94 5.91 12.30
N GLU A 8 -0.70 6.81 11.34
CA GLU A 8 -1.82 7.46 10.63
C GLU A 8 -2.62 6.46 9.80
N LEU A 9 -1.94 5.50 9.17
CA LEU A 9 -2.63 4.45 8.43
C LEU A 9 -3.52 3.62 9.33
N GLU A 10 -3.03 3.24 10.50
CA GLU A 10 -3.81 2.46 11.47
C GLU A 10 -5.10 3.20 11.85
N ALA A 11 -5.00 4.50 12.12
CA ALA A 11 -6.16 5.31 12.44
C ALA A 11 -7.17 5.36 11.28
N LEU A 12 -6.69 5.48 10.04
CA LEU A 12 -7.56 5.47 8.86
C LEU A 12 -8.28 4.12 8.71
N LEU A 13 -7.59 3.02 8.95
CA LEU A 13 -8.18 1.68 8.83
C LEU A 13 -9.22 1.42 9.91
N GLN A 14 -9.03 1.99 11.11
CA GLN A 14 -10.01 1.90 12.18
C GLN A 14 -11.28 2.68 11.84
N ALA A 15 -11.15 3.77 11.11
CA ALA A 15 -12.28 4.60 10.71
C ALA A 15 -12.98 4.08 9.46
N ASP A 16 -12.23 3.41 8.56
CA ASP A 16 -12.75 2.91 7.27
C ASP A 16 -12.07 1.58 6.93
N ASP A 17 -12.76 0.49 7.22
CA ASP A 17 -12.27 -0.87 6.96
C ASP A 17 -12.16 -1.18 5.46
N SER A 18 -12.80 -0.39 4.62
CA SER A 18 -12.78 -0.56 3.16
C SER A 18 -11.75 0.33 2.46
N LEU A 19 -10.81 0.92 3.21
CA LEU A 19 -9.76 1.76 2.67
C LEU A 19 -9.02 1.04 1.54
N ASN A 20 -8.78 1.75 0.44
CA ASN A 20 -8.09 1.19 -0.72
C ASN A 20 -6.58 1.13 -0.43
N LEU A 21 -6.11 -0.01 0.04
CA LEU A 21 -4.74 -0.24 0.46
C LEU A 21 -4.12 -1.38 -0.33
N ILE A 22 -2.95 -1.15 -0.92
CA ILE A 22 -2.20 -2.21 -1.60
C ILE A 22 -0.84 -2.39 -0.93
N ASP A 23 -0.40 -3.64 -0.87
CA ASP A 23 0.91 -4.05 -0.36
C ASP A 23 1.73 -4.51 -1.57
N VAL A 24 2.80 -3.79 -1.87
CA VAL A 24 3.61 -4.04 -3.06
C VAL A 24 4.81 -4.95 -2.79
N ARG A 25 4.87 -5.56 -1.60
CA ARG A 25 5.88 -6.59 -1.33
C ARG A 25 5.62 -7.81 -2.21
N GLU A 26 6.62 -8.67 -2.32
CA GLU A 26 6.45 -9.90 -3.08
C GLU A 26 5.49 -10.85 -2.35
N THR A 27 4.97 -11.81 -3.08
CA THR A 27 3.91 -12.72 -2.59
C THR A 27 4.32 -13.48 -1.33
N ASP A 28 5.57 -13.93 -1.24
CA ASP A 28 6.08 -14.67 -0.08
C ASP A 28 6.21 -13.77 1.16
N GLU A 29 6.60 -12.51 0.98
CA GLU A 29 6.66 -11.55 2.07
C GLU A 29 5.26 -11.28 2.62
N TYR A 30 4.31 -11.06 1.72
CA TYR A 30 2.91 -10.82 2.07
C TYR A 30 2.30 -12.02 2.82
N ALA A 31 2.58 -13.22 2.35
CA ALA A 31 2.08 -14.44 2.96
C ALA A 31 2.63 -14.65 4.37
N GLY A 32 3.82 -14.11 4.67
CA GLY A 32 4.44 -14.21 5.99
C GLY A 32 3.83 -13.30 7.05
N GLY A 33 2.93 -12.42 6.67
CA GLY A 33 2.23 -11.50 7.59
C GLY A 33 1.92 -10.20 6.87
N HIS A 34 0.65 -9.78 6.90
CA HIS A 34 0.21 -8.58 6.19
C HIS A 34 -0.99 -7.95 6.90
N ILE A 35 -1.27 -6.70 6.56
CA ILE A 35 -2.46 -6.00 7.04
C ILE A 35 -3.68 -6.61 6.36
N LYS A 36 -4.68 -6.99 7.14
CA LYS A 36 -5.89 -7.67 6.65
C LYS A 36 -6.53 -6.99 5.46
N GLN A 37 -6.64 -5.67 5.49
CA GLN A 37 -7.30 -4.88 4.45
C GLN A 37 -6.43 -4.66 3.21
N ALA A 38 -5.16 -5.03 3.25
CA ALA A 38 -4.24 -4.81 2.14
C ALA A 38 -4.38 -5.89 1.08
N LYS A 39 -4.52 -5.45 -0.18
CA LYS A 39 -4.47 -6.35 -1.33
C LYS A 39 -3.02 -6.43 -1.81
N ASN A 40 -2.52 -7.64 -2.04
CA ASN A 40 -1.16 -7.81 -2.52
C ASN A 40 -1.08 -7.56 -4.04
N VAL A 41 -0.28 -6.59 -4.42
CA VAL A 41 0.04 -6.30 -5.82
C VAL A 41 1.56 -6.21 -5.91
N PRO A 42 2.26 -7.36 -6.09
CA PRO A 42 3.73 -7.38 -6.04
C PRO A 42 4.34 -6.43 -7.05
N LEU A 43 5.41 -5.75 -6.65
CA LEU A 43 6.10 -4.80 -7.53
C LEU A 43 6.59 -5.48 -8.81
N SER A 44 7.01 -6.74 -8.73
CA SER A 44 7.45 -7.51 -9.89
C SER A 44 6.35 -7.73 -10.95
N GLU A 45 5.07 -7.61 -10.55
CA GLU A 45 3.93 -7.79 -11.43
C GLU A 45 3.14 -6.49 -11.62
N PHE A 46 3.65 -5.39 -11.10
CA PHE A 46 2.90 -4.15 -10.97
C PHE A 46 2.41 -3.60 -12.32
N GLY A 47 3.31 -3.58 -13.30
CA GLY A 47 2.97 -3.07 -14.63
C GLY A 47 1.85 -3.83 -15.31
N ALA A 48 1.75 -5.15 -15.06
CA ALA A 48 0.70 -5.99 -15.62
C ALA A 48 -0.63 -5.85 -14.89
N LYS A 49 -0.59 -5.41 -13.62
CA LYS A 49 -1.78 -5.37 -12.75
C LYS A 49 -2.32 -3.97 -12.49
N VAL A 50 -1.63 -2.94 -12.93
CA VAL A 50 -2.02 -1.56 -12.61
C VAL A 50 -3.42 -1.21 -13.12
N ASP A 51 -3.83 -1.78 -14.25
CA ASP A 51 -5.15 -1.53 -14.84
C ASP A 51 -6.30 -2.12 -14.01
N GLU A 52 -5.98 -3.04 -13.07
CA GLU A 52 -6.98 -3.64 -12.20
C GLU A 52 -7.23 -2.79 -10.94
N LEU A 53 -6.45 -1.75 -10.73
CA LEU A 53 -6.57 -0.92 -9.53
C LEU A 53 -7.71 0.08 -9.66
N ASP A 54 -8.37 0.36 -8.54
CA ASP A 54 -9.50 1.27 -8.49
C ASP A 54 -9.02 2.72 -8.51
N ARG A 55 -9.29 3.42 -9.63
CA ARG A 55 -8.91 4.83 -9.80
C ARG A 55 -9.93 5.80 -9.21
N SER A 56 -11.10 5.31 -8.80
CA SER A 56 -12.18 6.18 -8.31
C SER A 56 -11.99 6.61 -6.85
N LYS A 57 -11.05 5.99 -6.13
CA LYS A 57 -10.76 6.27 -4.74
C LYS A 57 -9.28 6.54 -4.53
N PRO A 58 -8.91 7.32 -3.50
CA PRO A 58 -7.51 7.43 -3.11
C PRO A 58 -6.93 6.04 -2.85
N ILE A 59 -5.69 5.82 -3.28
CA ILE A 59 -5.01 4.55 -3.09
C ILE A 59 -3.83 4.73 -2.13
N HIS A 60 -3.69 3.82 -1.18
CA HIS A 60 -2.61 3.82 -0.19
C HIS A 60 -1.67 2.67 -0.51
N VAL A 61 -0.37 2.92 -0.47
CA VAL A 61 0.65 1.94 -0.90
C VAL A 61 1.63 1.69 0.22
N ILE A 62 1.82 0.43 0.60
CA ILE A 62 2.76 0.03 1.66
C ILE A 62 3.71 -1.05 1.13
N CYS A 63 4.95 -1.05 1.66
CA CYS A 63 5.92 -2.12 1.41
C CYS A 63 6.62 -2.48 2.72
N ALA A 64 7.81 -3.08 2.67
CA ALA A 64 8.53 -3.46 3.89
C ALA A 64 9.08 -2.25 4.63
N ALA A 65 9.84 -1.37 3.93
CA ALA A 65 10.56 -0.26 4.57
C ALA A 65 10.26 1.12 3.97
N GLY A 66 9.43 1.19 2.94
CA GLY A 66 9.02 2.46 2.32
C GLY A 66 9.64 2.74 0.95
N GLY A 67 10.72 2.05 0.56
CA GLY A 67 11.41 2.31 -0.72
C GLY A 67 10.65 1.81 -1.93
N ARG A 68 10.21 0.56 -1.92
CA ARG A 68 9.44 -0.02 -3.02
C ARG A 68 8.08 0.66 -3.17
N SER A 69 7.43 1.00 -2.07
CA SER A 69 6.13 1.68 -2.10
C SER A 69 6.28 3.10 -2.63
N MET A 70 7.41 3.78 -2.37
CA MET A 70 7.67 5.10 -2.92
C MET A 70 7.78 5.02 -4.45
N ASN A 71 8.50 4.02 -4.98
CA ASN A 71 8.62 3.83 -6.42
C ASN A 71 7.26 3.52 -7.06
N ALA A 72 6.48 2.63 -6.45
CA ALA A 72 5.14 2.29 -6.94
C ALA A 72 4.22 3.52 -6.88
N SER A 73 4.30 4.29 -5.80
CA SER A 73 3.49 5.51 -5.64
C SER A 73 3.82 6.55 -6.70
N ALA A 74 5.11 6.76 -6.99
CA ALA A 74 5.54 7.71 -8.02
C ALA A 74 5.01 7.29 -9.39
N TYR A 75 5.02 6.00 -9.69
CA TYR A 75 4.48 5.48 -10.94
C TYR A 75 2.96 5.71 -11.04
N LEU A 76 2.23 5.38 -9.98
CA LEU A 76 0.77 5.61 -9.94
C LEU A 76 0.43 7.09 -10.05
N ASP A 77 1.21 7.95 -9.39
CA ASP A 77 1.02 9.39 -9.46
C ASP A 77 1.17 9.88 -10.89
N SER A 78 2.17 9.35 -11.61
CA SER A 78 2.40 9.71 -13.02
C SER A 78 1.25 9.27 -13.93
N LEU A 79 0.47 8.27 -13.52
CA LEU A 79 -0.70 7.78 -14.26
C LEU A 79 -2.00 8.50 -13.86
N GLY A 80 -1.93 9.45 -12.94
CA GLY A 80 -3.09 10.23 -12.52
C GLY A 80 -3.87 9.68 -11.34
N PHE A 81 -3.34 8.66 -10.63
CA PHE A 81 -3.97 8.17 -9.41
C PHE A 81 -3.79 9.18 -8.26
N ASP A 82 -4.77 9.22 -7.37
CA ASP A 82 -4.65 9.95 -6.10
C ASP A 82 -3.98 9.00 -5.11
N VAL A 83 -2.66 9.10 -4.98
CA VAL A 83 -1.86 8.11 -4.26
C VAL A 83 -1.26 8.68 -2.98
N THR A 84 -1.22 7.83 -1.95
CA THR A 84 -0.57 8.10 -0.67
C THR A 84 0.42 6.98 -0.38
N ASN A 85 1.69 7.34 -0.20
CA ASN A 85 2.72 6.38 0.22
C ASN A 85 2.71 6.25 1.74
N VAL A 86 2.81 5.02 2.25
CA VAL A 86 2.92 4.76 3.68
C VAL A 86 4.40 4.65 4.03
N ASP A 87 4.92 5.68 4.71
CA ASP A 87 6.32 5.74 5.10
C ASP A 87 6.61 4.74 6.24
N GLY A 88 7.80 4.15 6.22
CA GLY A 88 8.22 3.17 7.21
C GLY A 88 7.76 1.74 6.94
N GLY A 89 6.69 1.58 6.20
CA GLY A 89 6.22 0.26 5.76
C GLY A 89 5.89 -0.72 6.86
N MET A 90 5.85 -1.99 6.50
CA MET A 90 5.53 -3.08 7.46
C MET A 90 6.53 -3.20 8.60
N MET A 91 7.77 -2.76 8.39
CA MET A 91 8.78 -2.76 9.47
C MET A 91 8.40 -1.84 10.62
N SER A 92 7.64 -0.79 10.35
CA SER A 92 7.16 0.15 11.36
C SER A 92 5.73 -0.12 11.82
N TRP A 93 5.03 -1.04 11.18
CA TRP A 93 3.62 -1.35 11.48
C TRP A 93 3.51 -2.03 12.85
N GLN A 94 2.63 -1.51 13.71
CA GLN A 94 2.41 -2.03 15.05
C GLN A 94 0.99 -2.56 15.25
N GLY A 95 0.18 -2.53 14.20
CA GLY A 95 -1.17 -3.07 14.25
C GLY A 95 -1.22 -4.57 14.03
N GLU A 96 -2.42 -5.10 13.89
CA GLU A 96 -2.63 -6.53 13.67
C GLU A 96 -2.19 -6.94 12.27
N VAL A 97 -1.74 -8.20 12.13
CA VAL A 97 -1.41 -8.83 10.85
C VAL A 97 -2.09 -10.19 10.76
N GLU A 98 -2.32 -10.62 9.54
CA GLU A 98 -2.83 -11.96 9.25
C GLU A 98 -1.73 -12.90 8.79
#